data_a7c90722a6e576cd1792637507178d72
#
_entry.id   a7c90722a6e576cd1792637507178d72
#
_cell.length_a   1.000
_cell.length_b   1.000
_cell.length_c   1.000
_cell.angle_alpha   90.00
_cell.angle_beta   90.00
_cell.angle_gamma   90.00
#
_symmetry.space_group_name_H-M   'P 1'
#
loop_
_entity.id
_entity.type
_entity.pdbx_description
1 polymer ?
#
loop_
_entity_poly.entity_id
_entity_poly.type
_entity_poly.pdbx_seq_one_letter_code
_entity_poly.pdbx_strand_id
1 'polypeptide(L)'
;MGASVGSDCIAAGMHADYVVRSRRVFTSVPGEREPHELAFAVSGDRIVLSGAPKDVLAAVPPSTPVHNWGDRFVCPGFHDAHLHFFHTAVGSSPFMLMHMGESEAELVARTREFAAGLPAHAWVVTQGWRDYRWDPPAPPAKESLDRAFPDRPCVMYSGDGHTLWMNSRALAELGVTRDSVPPSGGSYDKTPAGELTGIVREAAAMELLPRCLAWLRPQDIERAYVEQMSRMAEQGITSVCDMALMPHPGCDFIRDDIYEALEARGQLTMRAHLYPTLLEDQSRLDRLQRRFEQSALLRAPGFKQFFDGVSSQHTAWLTEPYSNPRFTGDRGRPTIAPDRMRSLVLAAAERGHSVRIHTIGDAAIHAALDIFEEAQSRFGMPREGRNTLEHLENLLPADIERLHRLQIVASSQPGHITLDPGGPERDLGPDRSRIMWPFATYAKCGVEQAFGTDSPITAPNSMDVLYAAVTRQDPFTHEPAGGWLPSERIGTADALRIYTAGGAAAVGRADELGRIAPGYLADFVVLDRDLTACDPEEIQDVKVQATYVGGRRIL
;
A
#
# COMPACT_ATOMS: atom_id res chain seq x y z
N MET A 1 -27.46 -1.04 -25.07
CA MET A 1 -27.77 -0.35 -26.35
C MET A 1 -26.54 0.47 -26.69
N GLY A 2 -25.76 0.02 -27.67
CA GLY A 2 -24.54 0.70 -28.11
C GLY A 2 -24.89 2.02 -28.80
N ALA A 3 -24.43 3.10 -28.23
CA ALA A 3 -24.41 4.38 -28.93
C ALA A 3 -23.17 4.37 -29.86
N SER A 4 -23.40 4.15 -31.17
CA SER A 4 -22.44 4.49 -32.19
C SER A 4 -22.27 6.00 -32.19
N VAL A 5 -21.13 6.49 -31.71
CA VAL A 5 -20.71 7.87 -31.91
C VAL A 5 -20.46 8.04 -33.42
N GLY A 6 -21.22 8.93 -34.03
CA GLY A 6 -21.24 9.14 -35.47
C GLY A 6 -19.85 9.51 -36.01
N SER A 7 -19.61 8.99 -37.21
CA SER A 7 -18.40 9.15 -38.02
C SER A 7 -18.21 10.54 -38.68
N ASP A 8 -18.86 11.58 -38.19
CA ASP A 8 -18.81 12.92 -38.78
C ASP A 8 -18.26 13.94 -37.79
N CYS A 9 -16.97 14.16 -37.83
CA CYS A 9 -16.13 15.31 -37.47
C CYS A 9 -14.76 14.89 -36.94
N ILE A 10 -14.02 14.10 -37.73
CA ILE A 10 -12.57 14.04 -37.54
C ILE A 10 -12.01 15.28 -38.24
N ALA A 11 -11.82 16.36 -37.49
CA ALA A 11 -11.10 17.53 -37.97
C ALA A 11 -9.65 17.09 -38.26
N ALA A 12 -9.26 17.04 -39.55
CA ALA A 12 -7.89 16.78 -39.96
C ALA A 12 -6.97 17.81 -39.31
N GLY A 13 -6.10 17.35 -38.37
CA GLY A 13 -5.13 18.21 -37.71
C GLY A 13 -5.17 18.21 -36.18
N MET A 14 -5.64 17.15 -35.52
CA MET A 14 -5.53 17.06 -34.05
C MET A 14 -4.06 17.05 -33.63
N HIS A 15 -3.67 18.00 -32.77
CA HIS A 15 -2.31 18.04 -32.23
C HIS A 15 -2.08 16.82 -31.32
N ALA A 16 -1.01 16.10 -31.60
CA ALA A 16 -0.51 15.03 -30.74
C ALA A 16 1.03 15.08 -30.72
N ASP A 17 1.61 14.88 -29.57
CA ASP A 17 3.06 14.83 -29.40
C ASP A 17 3.60 13.51 -29.96
N TYR A 18 2.85 12.41 -29.78
CA TYR A 18 3.14 11.10 -30.36
C TYR A 18 1.91 10.19 -30.36
N VAL A 19 2.01 9.11 -31.11
CA VAL A 19 1.03 8.01 -31.13
C VAL A 19 1.68 6.75 -30.59
N VAL A 20 0.99 6.05 -29.70
CA VAL A 20 1.34 4.69 -29.26
C VAL A 20 0.47 3.69 -30.01
N ARG A 21 1.04 2.59 -30.49
CA ARG A 21 0.28 1.47 -31.05
C ARG A 21 0.84 0.13 -30.62
N SER A 22 -0.04 -0.82 -30.37
CA SER A 22 0.28 -2.23 -30.14
C SER A 22 -0.87 -3.11 -30.61
N ARG A 23 -0.57 -4.36 -30.94
CA ARG A 23 -1.58 -5.39 -31.20
C ARG A 23 -2.23 -5.92 -29.91
N ARG A 24 -1.72 -5.56 -28.75
CA ARG A 24 -2.14 -6.07 -27.43
C ARG A 24 -2.24 -4.94 -26.41
N VAL A 25 -3.29 -4.13 -26.53
CA VAL A 25 -3.59 -3.05 -25.57
C VAL A 25 -4.75 -3.48 -24.69
N PHE A 26 -4.51 -3.53 -23.40
CA PHE A 26 -5.53 -3.72 -22.37
C PHE A 26 -5.88 -2.35 -21.79
N THR A 27 -7.12 -1.92 -21.95
CA THR A 27 -7.53 -0.53 -21.61
C THR A 27 -8.03 -0.35 -20.19
N SER A 28 -8.27 -1.44 -19.48
CA SER A 28 -8.89 -1.47 -18.13
C SER A 28 -10.33 -0.93 -18.10
N VAL A 29 -11.04 -0.89 -19.22
CA VAL A 29 -12.47 -0.55 -19.21
C VAL A 29 -13.29 -1.70 -18.63
N PRO A 30 -14.45 -1.39 -18.00
CA PRO A 30 -15.30 -2.43 -17.43
C PRO A 30 -15.71 -3.50 -18.46
N GLY A 31 -15.57 -4.77 -18.07
CA GLY A 31 -15.95 -5.91 -18.90
C GLY A 31 -14.88 -6.40 -19.90
N GLU A 32 -13.78 -5.66 -20.10
CA GLU A 32 -12.66 -6.11 -20.91
C GLU A 32 -11.97 -7.32 -20.26
N ARG A 33 -11.71 -8.35 -21.04
CA ARG A 33 -11.07 -9.61 -20.59
C ARG A 33 -9.76 -9.89 -21.31
N GLU A 34 -9.62 -9.40 -22.52
CA GLU A 34 -8.48 -9.65 -23.41
C GLU A 34 -8.01 -8.35 -24.05
N PRO A 35 -6.72 -8.20 -24.31
CA PRO A 35 -6.19 -7.05 -25.04
C PRO A 35 -6.59 -7.12 -26.52
N HIS A 36 -6.60 -5.96 -27.17
CA HIS A 36 -6.91 -5.86 -28.59
C HIS A 36 -5.97 -4.90 -29.31
N GLU A 37 -5.95 -4.95 -30.65
CA GLU A 37 -5.15 -4.00 -31.42
C GLU A 37 -5.74 -2.59 -31.29
N LEU A 38 -4.92 -1.67 -30.78
CA LEU A 38 -5.31 -0.29 -30.53
C LEU A 38 -4.14 0.66 -30.81
N ALA A 39 -4.46 1.88 -31.24
CA ALA A 39 -3.56 3.02 -31.12
C ALA A 39 -4.21 4.12 -30.28
N PHE A 40 -3.38 4.93 -29.63
CA PHE A 40 -3.83 6.13 -28.95
C PHE A 40 -2.83 7.26 -29.12
N ALA A 41 -3.35 8.49 -29.28
CA ALA A 41 -2.57 9.70 -29.42
C ALA A 41 -2.45 10.42 -28.08
N VAL A 42 -1.26 10.89 -27.76
CA VAL A 42 -0.94 11.63 -26.53
C VAL A 42 -0.62 13.07 -26.88
N SER A 43 -1.19 14.01 -26.14
CA SER A 43 -0.88 15.42 -26.19
C SER A 43 -0.76 15.97 -24.77
N GLY A 44 0.41 16.54 -24.44
CA GLY A 44 0.74 16.91 -23.08
C GLY A 44 0.73 15.69 -22.15
N ASP A 45 -0.06 15.76 -21.11
CA ASP A 45 -0.18 14.71 -20.10
C ASP A 45 -1.37 13.74 -20.34
N ARG A 46 -2.15 13.91 -21.47
CA ARG A 46 -3.40 13.17 -21.67
C ARG A 46 -3.44 12.40 -22.98
N ILE A 47 -4.23 11.35 -22.96
CA ILE A 47 -4.68 10.63 -24.14
C ILE A 47 -5.80 11.45 -24.76
N VAL A 48 -5.61 11.90 -26.00
CA VAL A 48 -6.57 12.76 -26.72
C VAL A 48 -7.43 11.99 -27.71
N LEU A 49 -6.98 10.82 -28.15
CA LEU A 49 -7.70 9.95 -29.09
C LEU A 49 -7.28 8.50 -28.86
N SER A 50 -8.19 7.55 -29.01
CA SER A 50 -7.87 6.11 -29.08
C SER A 50 -8.82 5.42 -30.07
N GLY A 51 -8.34 4.37 -30.72
CA GLY A 51 -9.14 3.62 -31.69
C GLY A 51 -8.31 2.71 -32.57
N ALA A 52 -8.90 2.27 -33.68
CA ALA A 52 -8.16 1.45 -34.66
C ALA A 52 -6.93 2.22 -35.17
N PRO A 53 -5.77 1.57 -35.32
CA PRO A 53 -4.53 2.26 -35.68
C PRO A 53 -4.63 3.13 -36.94
N LYS A 54 -5.32 2.66 -37.97
CA LYS A 54 -5.55 3.42 -39.22
C LYS A 54 -6.27 4.75 -38.99
N ASP A 55 -7.27 4.75 -38.10
CA ASP A 55 -8.14 5.91 -37.85
C ASP A 55 -7.40 6.95 -36.99
N VAL A 56 -6.66 6.49 -35.97
CA VAL A 56 -5.84 7.37 -35.13
C VAL A 56 -4.71 8.02 -35.94
N LEU A 57 -4.01 7.24 -36.78
CA LEU A 57 -2.94 7.77 -37.64
C LEU A 57 -3.46 8.74 -38.70
N ALA A 58 -4.67 8.56 -39.20
CA ALA A 58 -5.29 9.48 -40.16
C ALA A 58 -5.74 10.80 -39.51
N ALA A 59 -5.98 10.81 -38.18
CA ALA A 59 -6.45 11.98 -37.46
C ALA A 59 -5.33 12.92 -37.00
N VAL A 60 -4.07 12.45 -36.98
CA VAL A 60 -2.90 13.23 -36.55
C VAL A 60 -2.02 13.61 -37.78
N PRO A 61 -1.18 14.67 -37.67
CA PRO A 61 -0.24 15.01 -38.71
C PRO A 61 0.67 13.83 -39.08
N PRO A 62 1.01 13.62 -40.40
CA PRO A 62 1.90 12.52 -40.82
C PRO A 62 3.30 12.57 -40.23
N SER A 63 3.72 13.73 -39.69
CA SER A 63 5.00 13.93 -39.02
C SER A 63 4.96 13.55 -37.54
N THR A 64 3.79 13.20 -36.99
CA THR A 64 3.66 12.82 -35.56
C THR A 64 4.45 11.53 -35.30
N PRO A 65 5.37 11.51 -34.33
CA PRO A 65 6.12 10.32 -33.96
C PRO A 65 5.21 9.15 -33.57
N VAL A 66 5.59 7.93 -33.99
CA VAL A 66 4.81 6.71 -33.66
C VAL A 66 5.67 5.75 -32.87
N HIS A 67 5.29 5.49 -31.65
CA HIS A 67 5.87 4.45 -30.80
C HIS A 67 5.14 3.13 -31.09
N ASN A 68 5.71 2.33 -31.97
CA ASN A 68 5.14 1.05 -32.37
C ASN A 68 5.72 -0.10 -31.52
N TRP A 69 4.91 -0.66 -30.63
CA TRP A 69 5.30 -1.73 -29.71
C TRP A 69 5.03 -3.15 -30.25
N GLY A 70 4.46 -3.28 -31.47
CA GLY A 70 4.23 -4.58 -32.10
C GLY A 70 3.32 -5.49 -31.30
N ASP A 71 3.85 -6.62 -30.80
CA ASP A 71 3.12 -7.59 -29.97
C ASP A 71 3.33 -7.40 -28.45
N ARG A 72 4.00 -6.33 -28.04
CA ARG A 72 4.17 -6.01 -26.64
C ARG A 72 2.82 -5.66 -26.02
N PHE A 73 2.61 -6.11 -24.78
CA PHE A 73 1.41 -5.79 -24.02
C PHE A 73 1.49 -4.37 -23.47
N VAL A 74 0.44 -3.59 -23.67
CA VAL A 74 0.32 -2.21 -23.16
C VAL A 74 -0.91 -2.14 -22.28
N CYS A 75 -0.75 -1.64 -21.05
CA CYS A 75 -1.85 -1.43 -20.14
C CYS A 75 -1.68 -0.12 -19.36
N PRO A 76 -2.71 0.38 -18.63
CA PRO A 76 -2.53 1.51 -17.73
C PRO A 76 -1.44 1.23 -16.71
N GLY A 77 -0.78 2.28 -16.23
CA GLY A 77 0.22 2.17 -15.18
C GLY A 77 -0.37 1.61 -13.89
N PHE A 78 0.41 0.82 -13.17
CA PHE A 78 -0.02 0.23 -11.91
C PHE A 78 -0.14 1.30 -10.83
N HIS A 79 -1.15 1.14 -9.97
CA HIS A 79 -1.44 2.04 -8.87
C HIS A 79 -1.32 1.28 -7.56
N ASP A 80 -0.24 1.49 -6.82
CA ASP A 80 -0.10 0.93 -5.48
C ASP A 80 -0.99 1.70 -4.51
N ALA A 81 -2.12 1.09 -4.17
CA ALA A 81 -3.17 1.76 -3.39
C ALA A 81 -2.86 1.89 -1.90
N HIS A 82 -1.78 1.29 -1.40
CA HIS A 82 -1.38 1.36 0.01
C HIS A 82 0.09 1.03 0.19
N LEU A 83 0.87 1.98 0.62
CA LEU A 83 2.25 1.78 1.07
C LEU A 83 2.67 2.88 2.06
N HIS A 84 3.83 2.70 2.67
CA HIS A 84 4.51 3.67 3.53
C HIS A 84 5.81 4.11 2.84
N PHE A 85 5.73 5.14 1.98
CA PHE A 85 6.81 5.47 1.04
C PHE A 85 8.13 5.81 1.73
N PHE A 86 8.07 6.55 2.84
CA PHE A 86 9.27 6.86 3.62
C PHE A 86 10.02 5.59 4.04
N HIS A 87 9.31 4.63 4.65
CA HIS A 87 9.90 3.38 5.12
C HIS A 87 10.36 2.50 3.97
N THR A 88 9.62 2.47 2.87
CA THR A 88 10.00 1.77 1.64
C THR A 88 11.32 2.31 1.08
N ALA A 89 11.44 3.64 0.95
CA ALA A 89 12.61 4.30 0.41
C ALA A 89 13.83 4.14 1.32
N VAL A 90 13.66 4.40 2.63
CA VAL A 90 14.74 4.26 3.61
C VAL A 90 15.13 2.80 3.79
N GLY A 91 14.16 1.88 3.83
CA GLY A 91 14.39 0.43 3.94
C GLY A 91 15.18 -0.16 2.77
N SER A 92 15.02 0.45 1.58
CA SER A 92 15.77 0.06 0.38
C SER A 92 17.12 0.79 0.23
N SER A 93 17.47 1.65 1.19
CA SER A 93 18.69 2.46 1.18
C SER A 93 19.82 1.82 1.99
N PRO A 94 21.07 2.31 1.88
CA PRO A 94 22.18 1.84 2.71
C PRO A 94 22.03 2.15 4.21
N PHE A 95 20.97 2.82 4.64
CA PHE A 95 20.78 3.26 6.03
C PHE A 95 19.95 2.30 6.88
N MET A 96 19.28 1.34 6.26
CA MET A 96 18.45 0.32 6.94
C MET A 96 18.70 -1.04 6.31
N LEU A 97 18.76 -2.08 7.14
CA LEU A 97 18.81 -3.47 6.69
C LEU A 97 17.40 -4.08 6.76
N MET A 98 16.90 -4.55 5.61
CA MET A 98 15.68 -5.34 5.54
C MET A 98 16.05 -6.82 5.56
N HIS A 99 15.75 -7.52 6.66
CA HIS A 99 16.10 -8.94 6.80
C HIS A 99 15.20 -9.65 7.83
N MET A 100 14.61 -10.79 7.45
CA MET A 100 13.74 -11.55 8.36
C MET A 100 14.50 -12.31 9.44
N GLY A 101 15.68 -12.85 9.11
CA GLY A 101 16.43 -13.75 9.95
C GLY A 101 15.81 -15.15 10.07
N GLU A 102 16.67 -16.16 10.22
CA GLU A 102 16.29 -17.55 10.50
C GLU A 102 16.27 -17.85 12.01
N SER A 103 16.92 -16.97 12.78
CA SER A 103 16.99 -17.02 14.25
C SER A 103 17.40 -15.66 14.80
N GLU A 104 17.20 -15.46 16.12
CA GLU A 104 17.71 -14.28 16.83
C GLU A 104 19.21 -14.10 16.64
N ALA A 105 19.99 -15.19 16.77
CA ALA A 105 21.44 -15.14 16.68
C ALA A 105 21.94 -14.76 15.27
N GLU A 106 21.33 -15.33 14.24
CA GLU A 106 21.65 -15.01 12.83
C GLU A 106 21.31 -13.57 12.50
N LEU A 107 20.13 -13.11 12.89
CA LEU A 107 19.70 -11.72 12.66
C LEU A 107 20.65 -10.72 13.34
N VAL A 108 21.04 -10.96 14.59
CA VAL A 108 22.01 -10.12 15.31
C VAL A 108 23.37 -10.11 14.62
N ALA A 109 23.84 -11.27 14.12
CA ALA A 109 25.12 -11.36 13.39
C ALA A 109 25.09 -10.53 12.10
N ARG A 110 24.04 -10.67 11.29
CA ARG A 110 23.84 -9.88 10.06
C ARG A 110 23.73 -8.38 10.34
N THR A 111 23.04 -8.01 11.41
CA THR A 111 22.93 -6.61 11.83
C THR A 111 24.29 -6.05 12.24
N ARG A 112 25.17 -6.83 12.86
CA ARG A 112 26.56 -6.39 13.17
C ARG A 112 27.38 -6.13 11.90
N GLU A 113 27.29 -7.01 10.91
CA GLU A 113 27.95 -6.82 9.61
C GLU A 113 27.46 -5.54 8.93
N PHE A 114 26.14 -5.34 8.86
CA PHE A 114 25.53 -4.13 8.32
C PHE A 114 25.99 -2.88 9.07
N ALA A 115 25.99 -2.90 10.40
CA ALA A 115 26.35 -1.76 11.24
C ALA A 115 27.80 -1.31 11.08
N ALA A 116 28.71 -2.18 10.62
CA ALA A 116 30.09 -1.83 10.35
C ALA A 116 30.23 -0.81 9.18
N GLY A 117 29.27 -0.77 8.26
CA GLY A 117 29.23 0.19 7.15
C GLY A 117 28.57 1.54 7.49
N LEU A 118 27.92 1.64 8.64
CA LEU A 118 27.22 2.86 9.04
C LEU A 118 28.15 3.89 9.73
N PRO A 119 27.86 5.19 9.64
CA PRO A 119 28.55 6.22 10.43
C PRO A 119 28.50 5.91 11.94
N ALA A 120 29.55 6.23 12.68
CA ALA A 120 29.66 5.91 14.12
C ALA A 120 28.54 6.51 14.98
N HIS A 121 27.98 7.66 14.59
CA HIS A 121 26.88 8.34 15.29
C HIS A 121 25.48 7.82 14.89
N ALA A 122 25.39 6.98 13.84
CA ALA A 122 24.10 6.49 13.34
C ALA A 122 23.53 5.46 14.30
N TRP A 123 22.22 5.49 14.49
CA TRP A 123 21.50 4.36 15.08
C TRP A 123 21.60 3.14 14.16
N VAL A 124 21.59 1.97 14.73
CA VAL A 124 21.47 0.72 13.97
C VAL A 124 19.99 0.40 13.86
N VAL A 125 19.42 0.56 12.68
CA VAL A 125 18.00 0.30 12.44
C VAL A 125 17.86 -0.79 11.39
N THR A 126 17.09 -1.83 11.72
CA THR A 126 16.74 -2.91 10.80
C THR A 126 15.24 -3.17 10.82
N GLN A 127 14.73 -3.87 9.82
CA GLN A 127 13.33 -4.30 9.76
C GLN A 127 13.22 -5.69 9.18
N GLY A 128 12.21 -6.45 9.63
CA GLY A 128 11.82 -7.68 8.96
C GLY A 128 11.71 -8.92 9.85
N TRP A 129 12.19 -8.87 11.11
CA TRP A 129 12.16 -10.05 11.96
C TRP A 129 10.74 -10.58 12.22
N ARG A 130 10.64 -11.93 12.30
CA ARG A 130 9.39 -12.64 12.52
C ARG A 130 9.68 -13.83 13.44
N ASP A 131 9.58 -13.64 14.75
CA ASP A 131 9.92 -14.62 15.79
C ASP A 131 9.14 -15.94 15.66
N TYR A 132 7.93 -15.90 15.15
CA TYR A 132 7.11 -17.09 14.89
C TYR A 132 7.63 -17.97 13.75
N ARG A 133 8.57 -17.45 12.92
CA ARG A 133 9.25 -18.21 11.85
C ARG A 133 10.58 -18.80 12.29
N TRP A 134 11.05 -18.47 13.48
CA TRP A 134 12.33 -19.00 14.00
C TRP A 134 12.16 -20.43 14.53
N ASP A 135 13.25 -21.19 14.60
CA ASP A 135 13.27 -22.55 15.16
C ASP A 135 14.28 -22.63 16.33
N PRO A 136 13.81 -22.74 17.60
CA PRO A 136 12.41 -22.70 18.01
C PRO A 136 11.83 -21.29 17.99
N PRO A 137 10.50 -21.12 17.80
CA PRO A 137 9.86 -19.83 17.92
C PRO A 137 10.00 -19.26 19.33
N ALA A 138 10.58 -18.09 19.47
CA ALA A 138 10.73 -17.43 20.78
C ALA A 138 10.79 -15.92 20.61
N PRO A 139 10.14 -15.14 21.49
CA PRO A 139 10.28 -13.69 21.49
C PRO A 139 11.75 -13.29 21.70
N PRO A 140 12.27 -12.33 20.92
CA PRO A 140 13.64 -11.86 21.09
C PRO A 140 13.82 -11.08 22.39
N ALA A 141 15.07 -11.02 22.87
CA ALA A 141 15.41 -10.34 24.11
C ALA A 141 16.48 -9.26 23.90
N LYS A 142 16.38 -8.15 24.66
CA LYS A 142 17.33 -7.02 24.54
C LYS A 142 18.79 -7.42 24.81
N GLU A 143 19.03 -8.47 25.59
CA GLU A 143 20.34 -8.91 26.02
C GLU A 143 21.26 -9.33 24.87
N SER A 144 20.71 -9.86 23.79
CA SER A 144 21.48 -10.19 22.59
C SER A 144 21.96 -8.93 21.87
N LEU A 145 21.09 -7.92 21.78
CA LEU A 145 21.43 -6.62 21.23
C LEU A 145 22.38 -5.84 22.14
N ASP A 146 22.22 -5.92 23.46
CA ASP A 146 23.12 -5.29 24.44
C ASP A 146 24.56 -5.82 24.29
N ARG A 147 24.72 -7.15 24.09
CA ARG A 147 26.02 -7.76 23.82
C ARG A 147 26.62 -7.36 22.47
N ALA A 148 25.76 -7.22 21.45
CA ALA A 148 26.20 -6.90 20.10
C ALA A 148 26.54 -5.41 19.92
N PHE A 149 25.80 -4.53 20.59
CA PHE A 149 25.85 -3.07 20.47
C PHE A 149 25.85 -2.39 21.85
N PRO A 150 26.88 -2.58 22.70
CA PRO A 150 26.89 -2.06 24.08
C PRO A 150 26.83 -0.53 24.15
N ASP A 151 27.48 0.15 23.19
CA ASP A 151 27.65 1.60 23.18
C ASP A 151 26.82 2.31 22.10
N ARG A 152 26.01 1.57 21.34
CA ARG A 152 25.30 2.08 20.17
C ARG A 152 23.82 1.73 20.24
N PRO A 153 22.90 2.70 20.03
CA PRO A 153 21.47 2.39 19.96
C PRO A 153 21.18 1.44 18.80
N CYS A 154 20.48 0.35 19.11
CA CYS A 154 20.03 -0.63 18.12
C CYS A 154 18.55 -0.88 18.26
N VAL A 155 17.84 -0.81 17.14
CA VAL A 155 16.40 -1.00 17.02
C VAL A 155 16.11 -1.90 15.84
N MET A 156 15.38 -2.97 16.06
CA MET A 156 14.91 -3.87 15.02
C MET A 156 13.38 -3.81 14.93
N TYR A 157 12.87 -3.40 13.80
CA TYR A 157 11.45 -3.30 13.53
C TYR A 157 10.92 -4.64 13.01
N SER A 158 9.78 -5.08 13.54
CA SER A 158 9.19 -6.37 13.11
C SER A 158 8.78 -6.36 11.64
N GLY A 159 8.63 -7.54 11.08
CA GLY A 159 8.23 -7.69 9.68
C GLY A 159 6.79 -7.30 9.40
N ASP A 160 5.94 -7.27 10.42
CA ASP A 160 4.55 -6.78 10.35
C ASP A 160 4.42 -5.28 10.62
N GLY A 161 5.51 -4.60 10.98
CA GLY A 161 5.53 -3.16 11.21
C GLY A 161 4.91 -2.69 12.53
N HIS A 162 4.59 -3.57 13.47
CA HIS A 162 3.86 -3.21 14.69
C HIS A 162 4.67 -3.32 15.99
N THR A 163 5.92 -3.83 15.92
CA THR A 163 6.75 -4.07 17.11
C THR A 163 8.18 -3.61 16.90
N LEU A 164 8.75 -2.96 17.92
CA LEU A 164 10.18 -2.66 17.98
C LEU A 164 10.87 -3.58 19.00
N TRP A 165 12.02 -4.11 18.65
CA TRP A 165 12.95 -4.79 19.53
C TRP A 165 14.19 -3.93 19.70
N MET A 166 14.47 -3.49 20.92
CA MET A 166 15.47 -2.48 21.26
C MET A 166 16.48 -2.97 22.27
N ASN A 167 17.73 -2.51 22.15
CA ASN A 167 18.72 -2.69 23.21
C ASN A 167 18.52 -1.67 24.35
N SER A 168 19.20 -1.90 25.48
CA SER A 168 19.14 -1.02 26.65
C SER A 168 19.63 0.39 26.34
N ARG A 169 20.58 0.55 25.41
CA ARG A 169 21.08 1.86 24.97
C ARG A 169 20.00 2.66 24.26
N ALA A 170 19.26 2.05 23.33
CA ALA A 170 18.16 2.68 22.63
C ALA A 170 17.03 3.11 23.60
N LEU A 171 16.63 2.21 24.51
CA LEU A 171 15.63 2.53 25.54
C LEU A 171 16.05 3.73 26.38
N ALA A 172 17.34 3.77 26.82
CA ALA A 172 17.87 4.88 27.63
C ALA A 172 17.86 6.21 26.87
N GLU A 173 18.27 6.24 25.58
CA GLU A 173 18.26 7.46 24.77
C GLU A 173 16.85 7.95 24.46
N LEU A 174 15.87 7.05 24.41
CA LEU A 174 14.47 7.38 24.23
C LEU A 174 13.79 7.79 25.56
N GLY A 175 14.47 7.61 26.71
CA GLY A 175 13.94 7.89 28.02
C GLY A 175 12.89 6.88 28.49
N VAL A 176 12.90 5.67 27.92
CA VAL A 176 11.99 4.59 28.32
C VAL A 176 12.59 3.83 29.49
N THR A 177 11.86 3.82 30.60
CA THR A 177 12.26 3.15 31.85
C THR A 177 11.21 2.13 32.27
N ARG A 178 11.51 1.32 33.28
CA ARG A 178 10.53 0.38 33.86
C ARG A 178 9.25 1.05 34.36
N ASP A 179 9.32 2.34 34.72
CA ASP A 179 8.20 3.11 35.26
C ASP A 179 7.47 3.94 34.17
N SER A 180 7.94 3.90 32.94
CA SER A 180 7.30 4.58 31.82
C SER A 180 5.91 4.00 31.54
N VAL A 181 4.94 4.91 31.32
CA VAL A 181 3.57 4.57 30.95
C VAL A 181 3.45 4.63 29.43
N PRO A 182 3.08 3.52 28.77
CA PRO A 182 2.90 3.54 27.32
C PRO A 182 1.66 4.37 26.93
N PRO A 183 1.61 4.90 25.68
CA PRO A 183 0.40 5.52 25.15
C PRO A 183 -0.74 4.51 25.08
N SER A 184 -1.98 5.01 25.02
CA SER A 184 -3.17 4.17 24.84
C SER A 184 -3.04 3.34 23.57
N GLY A 185 -3.29 2.04 23.64
CA GLY A 185 -3.14 1.10 22.54
C GLY A 185 -1.72 0.55 22.35
N GLY A 186 -0.72 1.02 23.12
CA GLY A 186 0.65 0.51 23.09
C GLY A 186 1.06 -0.26 24.33
N SER A 187 2.23 -0.89 24.32
CA SER A 187 2.83 -1.54 25.50
C SER A 187 4.35 -1.54 25.47
N TYR A 188 4.94 -1.56 26.67
CA TYR A 188 6.34 -1.92 26.93
C TYR A 188 6.35 -3.28 27.62
N ASP A 189 6.85 -4.31 26.94
CA ASP A 189 6.85 -5.66 27.49
C ASP A 189 7.85 -5.77 28.65
N LYS A 190 7.43 -6.46 29.72
CA LYS A 190 8.21 -6.61 30.95
C LYS A 190 8.35 -8.08 31.36
N THR A 191 9.46 -8.40 31.97
CA THR A 191 9.64 -9.69 32.65
C THR A 191 8.71 -9.81 33.86
N PRO A 192 8.53 -11.00 34.45
CA PRO A 192 7.81 -11.16 35.72
C PRO A 192 8.38 -10.34 36.87
N ALA A 193 9.68 -9.95 36.81
CA ALA A 193 10.32 -9.05 37.78
C ALA A 193 10.08 -7.56 37.50
N GLY A 194 9.33 -7.22 36.42
CA GLY A 194 9.01 -5.85 36.04
C GLY A 194 10.10 -5.14 35.24
N GLU A 195 11.16 -5.84 34.81
CA GLU A 195 12.20 -5.27 33.96
C GLU A 195 11.78 -5.27 32.49
N LEU A 196 12.20 -4.24 31.73
CA LEU A 196 11.91 -4.13 30.30
C LEU A 196 12.62 -5.27 29.53
N THR A 197 11.89 -5.94 28.64
CA THR A 197 12.43 -6.98 27.74
C THR A 197 13.11 -6.39 26.49
N GLY A 198 12.87 -5.11 26.19
CA GLY A 198 13.27 -4.47 24.94
C GLY A 198 12.19 -4.49 23.87
N ILE A 199 11.10 -5.20 24.08
CA ILE A 199 9.96 -5.25 23.15
C ILE A 199 8.98 -4.12 23.43
N VAL A 200 8.67 -3.37 22.37
CA VAL A 200 7.73 -2.23 22.38
C VAL A 200 6.70 -2.46 21.29
N ARG A 201 5.40 -2.35 21.63
CA ARG A 201 4.31 -2.74 20.71
C ARG A 201 3.39 -1.60 20.37
N GLU A 202 2.81 -1.69 19.16
CA GLU A 202 1.72 -0.87 18.64
C GLU A 202 1.96 0.64 18.80
N ALA A 203 1.01 1.38 19.37
CA ALA A 203 1.11 2.83 19.53
C ALA A 203 2.41 3.28 20.22
N ALA A 204 2.96 2.48 21.15
CA ALA A 204 4.24 2.79 21.79
C ALA A 204 5.43 2.64 20.81
N ALA A 205 5.42 1.63 19.96
CA ALA A 205 6.42 1.46 18.91
C ALA A 205 6.34 2.61 17.90
N MET A 206 5.13 2.94 17.47
CA MET A 206 4.86 4.00 16.52
C MET A 206 5.28 5.39 17.05
N GLU A 207 5.09 5.66 18.34
CA GLU A 207 5.54 6.92 18.98
C GLU A 207 7.07 7.07 19.02
N LEU A 208 7.78 5.97 19.22
CA LEU A 208 9.25 6.01 19.37
C LEU A 208 10.00 5.97 18.04
N LEU A 209 9.43 5.35 17.01
CA LEU A 209 10.11 5.15 15.72
C LEU A 209 10.65 6.44 15.06
N PRO A 210 9.95 7.58 15.06
CA PRO A 210 10.49 8.82 14.50
C PRO A 210 11.80 9.26 15.15
N ARG A 211 11.94 9.04 16.46
CA ARG A 211 13.16 9.38 17.20
C ARG A 211 14.31 8.44 16.86
N CYS A 212 14.00 7.17 16.57
CA CYS A 212 15.01 6.19 16.12
C CYS A 212 15.59 6.55 14.74
N LEU A 213 14.86 7.29 13.90
CA LEU A 213 15.25 7.68 12.54
C LEU A 213 15.69 9.14 12.43
N ALA A 214 15.69 9.91 13.53
CA ALA A 214 15.99 11.34 13.53
C ALA A 214 17.44 11.68 13.15
N TRP A 215 18.35 10.71 13.12
CA TRP A 215 19.73 10.88 12.67
C TRP A 215 19.88 10.96 11.14
N LEU A 216 18.87 10.56 10.38
CA LEU A 216 18.88 10.63 8.92
C LEU A 216 18.84 12.08 8.44
N ARG A 217 19.75 12.43 7.54
CA ARG A 217 19.79 13.79 6.97
C ARG A 217 18.74 13.93 5.86
N PRO A 218 18.13 15.12 5.69
CA PRO A 218 17.15 15.35 4.62
C PRO A 218 17.63 14.93 3.22
N GLN A 219 18.89 15.22 2.88
CA GLN A 219 19.48 14.88 1.58
C GLN A 219 19.61 13.37 1.34
N ASP A 220 19.82 12.59 2.41
CA ASP A 220 19.91 11.14 2.33
C ASP A 220 18.52 10.54 2.08
N ILE A 221 17.50 11.11 2.72
CA ILE A 221 16.09 10.74 2.50
C ILE A 221 15.65 11.10 1.08
N GLU A 222 15.96 12.32 0.59
CA GLU A 222 15.67 12.72 -0.80
C GLU A 222 16.26 11.74 -1.82
N ARG A 223 17.54 11.36 -1.63
CA ARG A 223 18.20 10.39 -2.50
C ARG A 223 17.49 9.05 -2.49
N ALA A 224 17.13 8.55 -1.29
CA ALA A 224 16.39 7.32 -1.15
C ALA A 224 15.03 7.37 -1.87
N TYR A 225 14.33 8.51 -1.84
CA TYR A 225 13.09 8.73 -2.58
C TYR A 225 13.29 8.64 -4.09
N VAL A 226 14.29 9.31 -4.64
CA VAL A 226 14.60 9.27 -6.08
C VAL A 226 14.94 7.85 -6.53
N GLU A 227 15.80 7.15 -5.79
CA GLU A 227 16.17 5.77 -6.07
C GLU A 227 14.96 4.83 -5.99
N GLN A 228 14.09 5.02 -5.01
CA GLN A 228 12.88 4.20 -4.87
C GLN A 228 11.88 4.44 -5.99
N MET A 229 11.68 5.69 -6.42
CA MET A 229 10.84 6.00 -7.57
C MET A 229 11.36 5.36 -8.87
N SER A 230 12.68 5.32 -9.05
CA SER A 230 13.30 4.61 -10.20
C SER A 230 12.99 3.12 -10.17
N ARG A 231 13.14 2.47 -9.00
CA ARG A 231 12.78 1.05 -8.83
C ARG A 231 11.29 0.80 -9.10
N MET A 232 10.41 1.70 -8.65
CA MET A 232 8.98 1.58 -8.91
C MET A 232 8.65 1.77 -10.39
N ALA A 233 9.35 2.64 -11.10
CA ALA A 233 9.22 2.76 -12.56
C ALA A 233 9.60 1.46 -13.27
N GLU A 234 10.64 0.74 -12.79
CA GLU A 234 11.04 -0.59 -13.28
C GLU A 234 9.95 -1.66 -13.02
N GLN A 235 9.07 -1.43 -12.07
CA GLN A 235 7.91 -2.29 -11.76
C GLN A 235 6.63 -1.82 -12.47
N GLY A 236 6.67 -0.72 -13.25
CA GLY A 236 5.50 -0.16 -13.91
C GLY A 236 4.53 0.57 -12.97
N ILE A 237 4.95 0.88 -11.75
CA ILE A 237 4.14 1.64 -10.79
C ILE A 237 4.23 3.12 -11.14
N THR A 238 3.09 3.69 -11.53
CA THR A 238 2.97 5.10 -11.95
C THR A 238 2.31 5.99 -10.90
N SER A 239 1.63 5.36 -9.94
CA SER A 239 0.87 6.05 -8.91
C SER A 239 0.93 5.30 -7.58
N VAL A 240 0.99 6.03 -6.47
CA VAL A 240 1.01 5.46 -5.12
C VAL A 240 0.06 6.21 -4.18
N CYS A 241 -0.43 5.49 -3.16
CA CYS A 241 -1.04 6.09 -1.98
C CYS A 241 -0.08 5.96 -0.81
N ASP A 242 0.51 7.08 -0.39
CA ASP A 242 1.41 7.14 0.75
C ASP A 242 0.62 7.35 2.03
N MET A 243 0.63 6.31 2.88
CA MET A 243 -0.18 6.23 4.09
C MET A 243 0.60 6.67 5.31
N ALA A 244 -0.01 7.53 6.12
CA ALA A 244 0.52 7.83 7.44
C ALA A 244 0.67 6.55 8.26
N LEU A 245 1.82 6.38 8.91
CA LEU A 245 2.09 5.27 9.82
C LEU A 245 1.82 5.64 11.28
N MET A 246 1.94 6.91 11.64
CA MET A 246 1.88 7.37 13.03
C MET A 246 0.56 8.07 13.37
N PRO A 247 0.05 7.91 14.60
CA PRO A 247 -1.18 8.56 15.06
C PRO A 247 -0.98 10.02 15.52
N HIS A 248 0.18 10.65 15.26
CA HIS A 248 0.53 11.99 15.75
C HIS A 248 0.92 12.95 14.64
N PRO A 249 0.57 14.27 14.75
CA PRO A 249 0.98 15.28 13.78
C PRO A 249 2.50 15.39 13.70
N GLY A 250 3.04 15.50 12.48
CA GLY A 250 4.48 15.64 12.25
C GLY A 250 5.29 14.35 12.44
N CYS A 251 4.62 13.27 12.87
CA CYS A 251 5.22 11.94 13.07
C CYS A 251 4.61 10.88 12.18
N ASP A 252 3.78 11.25 11.20
CA ASP A 252 3.11 10.32 10.29
C ASP A 252 4.00 9.83 9.14
N PHE A 253 5.25 10.31 9.06
CA PHE A 253 6.23 10.02 8.01
C PHE A 253 5.81 10.43 6.59
N ILE A 254 4.70 11.14 6.42
CA ILE A 254 4.37 11.79 5.16
C ILE A 254 5.31 12.98 4.96
N ARG A 255 6.24 12.84 4.00
CA ARG A 255 7.26 13.84 3.68
C ARG A 255 6.82 14.70 2.50
N ASP A 256 5.73 15.45 2.71
CA ASP A 256 5.22 16.41 1.72
C ASP A 256 6.29 17.43 1.28
N ASP A 257 7.20 17.81 2.18
CA ASP A 257 8.34 18.66 1.89
C ASP A 257 9.28 18.06 0.82
N ILE A 258 9.54 16.76 0.86
CA ILE A 258 10.40 16.07 -0.12
C ILE A 258 9.67 15.94 -1.45
N TYR A 259 8.42 15.51 -1.45
CA TYR A 259 7.63 15.39 -2.68
C TYR A 259 7.54 16.70 -3.44
N GLU A 260 7.26 17.83 -2.75
CA GLU A 260 7.22 19.15 -3.38
C GLU A 260 8.58 19.59 -3.92
N ALA A 261 9.64 19.38 -3.16
CA ALA A 261 10.99 19.72 -3.60
C ALA A 261 11.39 18.91 -4.85
N LEU A 262 11.02 17.64 -4.93
CA LEU A 262 11.27 16.79 -6.10
C LEU A 262 10.41 17.22 -7.30
N GLU A 263 9.13 17.54 -7.10
CA GLU A 263 8.26 18.05 -8.17
C GLU A 263 8.79 19.37 -8.73
N ALA A 264 9.14 20.33 -7.87
CA ALA A 264 9.69 21.62 -8.27
C ALA A 264 10.99 21.51 -9.10
N ARG A 265 11.76 20.43 -8.90
CA ARG A 265 12.98 20.14 -9.68
C ARG A 265 12.73 19.23 -10.90
N GLY A 266 11.48 18.81 -11.15
CA GLY A 266 11.12 17.87 -12.22
C GLY A 266 11.67 16.45 -12.00
N GLN A 267 11.97 16.10 -10.76
CA GLN A 267 12.51 14.79 -10.34
C GLN A 267 11.44 13.86 -9.78
N LEU A 268 10.23 14.35 -9.53
CA LEU A 268 9.09 13.50 -9.17
C LEU A 268 8.59 12.78 -10.42
N THR A 269 8.71 11.45 -10.46
CA THR A 269 8.44 10.63 -11.64
C THR A 269 7.19 9.77 -11.50
N MET A 270 6.41 9.97 -10.44
CA MET A 270 5.16 9.24 -10.18
C MET A 270 4.12 10.16 -9.59
N ARG A 271 2.86 9.73 -9.62
CA ARG A 271 1.80 10.40 -8.87
C ARG A 271 1.79 9.91 -7.44
N ALA A 272 1.70 10.84 -6.49
CA ALA A 272 1.61 10.52 -5.07
C ALA A 272 0.32 11.12 -4.47
N HIS A 273 -0.45 10.25 -3.83
CA HIS A 273 -1.66 10.59 -3.09
C HIS A 273 -1.37 10.44 -1.62
N LEU A 274 -1.25 11.57 -0.90
CA LEU A 274 -0.79 11.62 0.48
C LEU A 274 -1.98 11.58 1.44
N TYR A 275 -1.92 10.67 2.40
CA TYR A 275 -2.93 10.47 3.44
C TYR A 275 -2.36 10.71 4.83
N PRO A 276 -2.33 11.98 5.30
CA PRO A 276 -1.85 12.30 6.64
C PRO A 276 -2.76 11.69 7.71
N THR A 277 -2.24 11.60 8.95
CA THR A 277 -3.00 11.05 10.08
C THR A 277 -4.25 11.86 10.38
N LEU A 278 -5.38 11.18 10.57
CA LEU A 278 -6.63 11.78 11.04
C LEU A 278 -6.55 12.09 12.54
N LEU A 279 -6.62 13.35 12.88
CA LEU A 279 -6.58 13.88 14.24
C LEU A 279 -7.69 14.90 14.45
N GLU A 280 -7.83 15.41 15.67
CA GLU A 280 -8.77 16.49 16.01
C GLU A 280 -8.46 17.76 15.19
N ASP A 281 -7.18 18.13 15.07
CA ASP A 281 -6.75 19.19 14.16
C ASP A 281 -6.57 18.66 12.73
N GLN A 282 -7.54 18.94 11.89
CA GLN A 282 -7.57 18.53 10.49
C GLN A 282 -6.94 19.55 9.54
N SER A 283 -6.39 20.63 10.05
CA SER A 283 -5.83 21.74 9.26
C SER A 283 -4.67 21.32 8.36
N ARG A 284 -3.96 20.23 8.69
CA ARG A 284 -2.89 19.69 7.86
C ARG A 284 -3.38 19.27 6.48
N LEU A 285 -4.49 18.54 6.40
CA LEU A 285 -5.05 18.14 5.10
C LEU A 285 -5.47 19.35 4.28
N ASP A 286 -6.13 20.32 4.88
CA ASP A 286 -6.53 21.55 4.17
C ASP A 286 -5.33 22.31 3.61
N ARG A 287 -4.21 22.34 4.35
CA ARG A 287 -2.96 22.96 3.85
C ARG A 287 -2.40 22.18 2.67
N LEU A 288 -2.35 20.86 2.74
CA LEU A 288 -1.86 20.00 1.66
C LEU A 288 -2.73 20.15 0.41
N GLN A 289 -4.06 20.11 0.55
CA GLN A 289 -4.99 20.28 -0.57
C GLN A 289 -4.78 21.63 -1.28
N ARG A 290 -4.66 22.74 -0.54
CA ARG A 290 -4.37 24.06 -1.14
C ARG A 290 -2.99 24.11 -1.83
N ARG A 291 -1.96 23.50 -1.22
CA ARG A 291 -0.60 23.49 -1.80
C ARG A 291 -0.55 22.67 -3.08
N PHE A 292 -1.32 21.59 -3.15
CA PHE A 292 -1.31 20.66 -4.29
C PHE A 292 -2.40 20.96 -5.33
N GLU A 293 -3.17 22.03 -5.16
CA GLU A 293 -4.28 22.36 -6.08
C GLU A 293 -3.81 22.45 -7.54
N GLN A 294 -2.62 23.03 -7.78
CA GLN A 294 -2.02 23.19 -9.09
C GLN A 294 -1.00 22.09 -9.46
N SER A 295 -0.76 21.14 -8.59
CA SER A 295 0.20 20.07 -8.88
C SER A 295 -0.39 19.08 -9.90
N ALA A 296 0.44 18.65 -10.85
CA ALA A 296 0.08 17.58 -11.78
C ALA A 296 0.21 16.19 -11.13
N LEU A 297 1.11 16.05 -10.14
CA LEU A 297 1.53 14.76 -9.61
C LEU A 297 1.10 14.53 -8.15
N LEU A 298 0.88 15.59 -7.37
CA LEU A 298 0.59 15.50 -5.94
C LEU A 298 -0.90 15.76 -5.65
N ARG A 299 -1.49 14.96 -4.77
CA ARG A 299 -2.83 15.13 -4.21
C ARG A 299 -2.84 14.71 -2.74
N ALA A 300 -3.79 15.24 -1.98
CA ALA A 300 -4.10 14.81 -0.62
C ALA A 300 -5.61 14.55 -0.52
N PRO A 301 -6.09 13.35 -0.95
CA PRO A 301 -7.52 13.09 -1.07
C PRO A 301 -8.25 12.94 0.26
N GLY A 302 -7.55 12.62 1.35
CA GLY A 302 -8.16 12.33 2.64
C GLY A 302 -7.16 12.01 3.73
N PHE A 303 -7.63 11.39 4.79
CA PHE A 303 -6.87 11.00 5.96
C PHE A 303 -6.64 9.49 6.06
N LYS A 304 -5.61 9.09 6.83
CA LYS A 304 -5.39 7.71 7.31
C LYS A 304 -5.56 7.65 8.83
N GLN A 305 -6.12 6.55 9.32
CA GLN A 305 -6.11 6.23 10.74
C GLN A 305 -6.08 4.71 10.96
N PHE A 306 -5.67 4.28 12.16
CA PHE A 306 -5.63 2.89 12.59
C PHE A 306 -6.74 2.64 13.61
N PHE A 307 -7.54 1.59 13.39
CA PHE A 307 -8.59 1.22 14.33
C PHE A 307 -8.20 0.03 15.20
N ASP A 308 -7.40 -0.89 14.67
CA ASP A 308 -6.84 -2.02 15.41
C ASP A 308 -5.39 -2.30 14.98
N GLY A 309 -4.84 -3.43 15.43
CA GLY A 309 -3.53 -3.92 15.06
C GLY A 309 -3.62 -5.14 14.16
N VAL A 310 -2.72 -6.13 14.35
CA VAL A 310 -2.55 -7.29 13.45
C VAL A 310 -2.83 -8.62 14.16
N SER A 311 -3.29 -9.63 13.38
CA SER A 311 -3.64 -10.95 13.92
C SER A 311 -2.44 -11.67 14.52
N SER A 312 -1.27 -11.63 13.87
CA SER A 312 -0.03 -12.28 14.34
C SER A 312 0.44 -11.80 15.73
N GLN A 313 0.09 -10.57 16.10
CA GLN A 313 0.41 -9.99 17.41
C GLN A 313 -0.76 -10.08 18.42
N HIS A 314 -1.90 -10.69 18.05
CA HIS A 314 -3.14 -10.70 18.83
C HIS A 314 -3.65 -9.29 19.17
N THR A 315 -3.47 -8.36 18.26
CA THR A 315 -3.91 -6.96 18.40
C THR A 315 -5.01 -6.58 17.42
N ALA A 316 -5.31 -7.42 16.41
CA ALA A 316 -6.53 -7.29 15.62
C ALA A 316 -7.77 -7.46 16.52
N TRP A 317 -8.73 -6.54 16.42
CA TRP A 317 -9.91 -6.52 17.27
C TRP A 317 -11.01 -7.42 16.70
N LEU A 318 -11.30 -8.52 17.40
CA LEU A 318 -12.21 -9.58 17.00
C LEU A 318 -13.51 -9.58 17.79
N THR A 319 -14.61 -10.02 17.17
CA THR A 319 -15.90 -10.28 17.83
C THR A 319 -15.84 -11.51 18.74
N GLU A 320 -15.12 -12.54 18.31
CA GLU A 320 -14.89 -13.77 19.07
C GLU A 320 -13.42 -13.92 19.47
N PRO A 321 -13.11 -14.59 20.58
CA PRO A 321 -11.72 -14.78 21.01
C PRO A 321 -10.87 -15.47 19.93
N TYR A 322 -9.57 -15.23 19.95
CA TYR A 322 -8.60 -16.01 19.19
C TYR A 322 -8.72 -17.49 19.52
N SER A 323 -8.45 -18.37 18.54
CA SER A 323 -8.47 -19.81 18.77
C SER A 323 -7.29 -20.30 19.60
N ASN A 324 -6.18 -19.55 19.61
CA ASN A 324 -4.98 -19.75 20.42
C ASN A 324 -4.77 -18.59 21.42
N PRO A 325 -5.72 -18.30 22.31
CA PRO A 325 -5.73 -17.07 23.10
C PRO A 325 -4.53 -17.00 24.05
N ARG A 326 -3.93 -15.82 24.20
CA ARG A 326 -2.84 -15.54 25.16
C ARG A 326 -3.33 -15.46 26.60
N PHE A 327 -4.60 -15.11 26.78
CA PHE A 327 -5.32 -15.07 28.05
C PHE A 327 -6.82 -15.31 27.83
N THR A 328 -7.56 -15.62 28.89
CA THR A 328 -9.01 -15.90 28.78
C THR A 328 -9.75 -14.71 28.16
N GLY A 329 -10.43 -14.95 27.04
CA GLY A 329 -11.22 -13.93 26.33
C GLY A 329 -10.40 -12.99 25.47
N ASP A 330 -9.16 -13.38 25.10
CA ASP A 330 -8.30 -12.62 24.20
C ASP A 330 -8.98 -12.41 22.83
N ARG A 331 -9.36 -11.17 22.55
CA ARG A 331 -10.03 -10.72 21.30
C ARG A 331 -9.26 -9.61 20.60
N GLY A 332 -8.02 -9.35 21.00
CA GLY A 332 -7.34 -8.13 20.62
C GLY A 332 -8.03 -6.89 21.21
N ARG A 333 -7.82 -5.75 20.56
CA ARG A 333 -8.41 -4.48 21.02
C ARG A 333 -8.30 -3.38 19.97
N PRO A 334 -9.16 -2.35 20.01
CA PRO A 334 -8.97 -1.17 19.19
C PRO A 334 -7.73 -0.37 19.67
N THR A 335 -7.00 0.24 18.73
CA THR A 335 -5.88 1.16 19.01
C THR A 335 -6.38 2.54 19.41
N ILE A 336 -7.57 2.91 18.95
CA ILE A 336 -8.29 4.13 19.31
C ILE A 336 -9.66 3.74 19.84
N ALA A 337 -10.08 4.33 20.96
CA ALA A 337 -11.43 4.09 21.50
C ALA A 337 -12.50 4.34 20.42
N PRO A 338 -13.50 3.46 20.27
CA PRO A 338 -14.51 3.56 19.20
C PRO A 338 -15.24 4.91 19.16
N ASP A 339 -15.60 5.49 20.30
CA ASP A 339 -16.24 6.81 20.37
C ASP A 339 -15.33 7.93 19.84
N ARG A 340 -14.01 7.82 20.10
CA ARG A 340 -13.03 8.77 19.57
C ARG A 340 -12.87 8.61 18.07
N MET A 341 -12.74 7.39 17.56
CA MET A 341 -12.69 7.12 16.11
C MET A 341 -13.94 7.68 15.43
N ARG A 342 -15.12 7.40 15.99
CA ARG A 342 -16.38 7.94 15.50
C ARG A 342 -16.36 9.47 15.43
N SER A 343 -15.93 10.14 16.49
CA SER A 343 -15.86 11.61 16.54
C SER A 343 -14.93 12.18 15.48
N LEU A 344 -13.75 11.57 15.28
CA LEU A 344 -12.78 11.99 14.28
C LEU A 344 -13.33 11.84 12.85
N VAL A 345 -13.93 10.68 12.54
CA VAL A 345 -14.49 10.40 11.20
C VAL A 345 -15.67 11.30 10.90
N LEU A 346 -16.58 11.55 11.87
CA LEU A 346 -17.71 12.45 11.68
C LEU A 346 -17.24 13.89 11.42
N ALA A 347 -16.21 14.35 12.15
CA ALA A 347 -15.64 15.68 11.94
C ALA A 347 -14.98 15.80 10.54
N ALA A 348 -14.33 14.74 10.04
CA ALA A 348 -13.79 14.70 8.70
C ALA A 348 -14.90 14.72 7.63
N ALA A 349 -15.95 13.91 7.83
CA ALA A 349 -17.08 13.83 6.93
C ALA A 349 -17.87 15.15 6.83
N GLU A 350 -18.08 15.85 7.96
CA GLU A 350 -18.70 17.18 7.99
C GLU A 350 -17.95 18.19 7.10
N ARG A 351 -16.63 18.05 6.99
CA ARG A 351 -15.79 18.86 6.10
C ARG A 351 -15.71 18.32 4.68
N GLY A 352 -16.29 17.16 4.40
CA GLY A 352 -16.30 16.51 3.10
C GLY A 352 -15.01 15.75 2.78
N HIS A 353 -14.19 15.41 3.79
CA HIS A 353 -12.97 14.64 3.62
C HIS A 353 -13.23 13.13 3.64
N SER A 354 -12.49 12.38 2.84
CA SER A 354 -12.46 10.93 2.90
C SER A 354 -11.50 10.43 4.00
N VAL A 355 -11.78 9.23 4.49
CA VAL A 355 -10.95 8.57 5.50
C VAL A 355 -10.64 7.14 5.05
N ARG A 356 -9.38 6.74 5.22
CA ARG A 356 -8.89 5.38 5.03
C ARG A 356 -8.53 4.82 6.40
N ILE A 357 -9.15 3.70 6.76
CA ILE A 357 -9.01 3.11 8.09
C ILE A 357 -8.37 1.74 7.99
N HIS A 358 -7.22 1.54 8.68
CA HIS A 358 -6.65 0.23 8.92
C HIS A 358 -7.62 -0.59 9.78
N THR A 359 -8.07 -1.72 9.26
CA THR A 359 -8.98 -2.65 9.92
C THR A 359 -8.64 -4.08 9.53
N ILE A 360 -8.21 -4.88 10.48
CA ILE A 360 -7.85 -6.29 10.28
C ILE A 360 -8.87 -7.21 10.93
N GLY A 361 -9.27 -6.92 12.16
CA GLY A 361 -10.27 -7.71 12.88
C GLY A 361 -11.71 -7.40 12.47
N ASP A 362 -12.55 -8.42 12.51
CA ASP A 362 -13.97 -8.33 12.14
C ASP A 362 -14.76 -7.33 12.98
N ALA A 363 -14.43 -7.16 14.27
CA ALA A 363 -15.04 -6.14 15.11
C ALA A 363 -14.63 -4.73 14.70
N ALA A 364 -13.37 -4.51 14.29
CA ALA A 364 -12.90 -3.22 13.78
C ALA A 364 -13.57 -2.86 12.46
N ILE A 365 -13.67 -3.83 11.53
CA ILE A 365 -14.34 -3.66 10.24
C ILE A 365 -15.81 -3.29 10.46
N HIS A 366 -16.53 -4.06 11.27
CA HIS A 366 -17.95 -3.83 11.57
C HIS A 366 -18.18 -2.43 12.16
N ALA A 367 -17.40 -2.07 13.20
CA ALA A 367 -17.51 -0.77 13.84
C ALA A 367 -17.14 0.40 12.88
N ALA A 368 -16.16 0.23 12.01
CA ALA A 368 -15.81 1.23 11.01
C ALA A 368 -16.93 1.43 9.98
N LEU A 369 -17.59 0.35 9.56
CA LEU A 369 -18.77 0.44 8.68
C LEU A 369 -19.94 1.15 9.35
N ASP A 370 -20.19 0.93 10.64
CA ASP A 370 -21.22 1.66 11.39
C ASP A 370 -20.92 3.17 11.41
N ILE A 371 -19.67 3.53 11.64
CA ILE A 371 -19.22 4.93 11.64
C ILE A 371 -19.38 5.56 10.25
N PHE A 372 -18.98 4.86 9.17
CA PHE A 372 -19.14 5.37 7.82
C PHE A 372 -20.61 5.49 7.40
N GLU A 373 -21.47 4.55 7.81
CA GLU A 373 -22.90 4.61 7.54
C GLU A 373 -23.54 5.85 8.22
N GLU A 374 -23.20 6.12 9.47
CA GLU A 374 -23.62 7.33 10.16
C GLU A 374 -23.08 8.60 9.47
N ALA A 375 -21.78 8.62 9.13
CA ALA A 375 -21.14 9.75 8.49
C ALA A 375 -21.81 10.10 7.14
N GLN A 376 -22.04 9.09 6.30
CA GLN A 376 -22.73 9.28 5.01
C GLN A 376 -24.19 9.69 5.15
N SER A 377 -24.90 9.13 6.14
CA SER A 377 -26.29 9.52 6.43
C SER A 377 -26.41 10.99 6.83
N ARG A 378 -25.41 11.52 7.54
CA ARG A 378 -25.43 12.90 8.06
C ARG A 378 -24.85 13.92 7.09
N PHE A 379 -23.81 13.56 6.36
CA PHE A 379 -22.99 14.52 5.61
C PHE A 379 -22.83 14.17 4.12
N GLY A 380 -23.30 12.99 3.68
CA GLY A 380 -23.15 12.51 2.31
C GLY A 380 -21.77 11.90 2.03
N MET A 381 -21.47 11.73 0.75
CA MET A 381 -20.20 11.18 0.28
C MET A 381 -19.07 12.22 0.38
N PRO A 382 -17.80 11.80 0.55
CA PRO A 382 -16.65 12.70 0.49
C PRO A 382 -16.59 13.45 -0.84
N ARG A 383 -16.07 14.69 -0.81
CA ARG A 383 -15.89 15.52 -2.02
C ARG A 383 -14.73 15.04 -2.88
N GLU A 384 -13.64 14.61 -2.21
CA GLU A 384 -12.44 14.07 -2.84
C GLU A 384 -12.11 12.71 -2.21
N GLY A 385 -11.50 11.81 -2.99
CA GLY A 385 -11.19 10.48 -2.54
C GLY A 385 -12.42 9.60 -2.31
N ARG A 386 -12.22 8.50 -1.65
CA ARG A 386 -13.25 7.55 -1.23
C ARG A 386 -12.97 7.07 0.19
N ASN A 387 -14.01 6.88 0.97
CA ASN A 387 -13.88 6.14 2.22
C ASN A 387 -13.45 4.71 1.92
N THR A 388 -12.43 4.25 2.62
CA THR A 388 -11.74 3.00 2.31
C THR A 388 -11.46 2.24 3.60
N LEU A 389 -11.66 0.95 3.61
CA LEU A 389 -11.11 0.06 4.63
C LEU A 389 -9.88 -0.64 4.08
N GLU A 390 -8.83 -0.61 4.87
CA GLU A 390 -7.53 -1.20 4.53
C GLU A 390 -7.39 -2.59 5.14
N HIS A 391 -6.73 -3.47 4.43
CA HIS A 391 -6.41 -4.85 4.78
C HIS A 391 -7.62 -5.78 4.71
N LEU A 392 -8.68 -5.55 5.51
CA LEU A 392 -9.91 -6.35 5.47
C LEU A 392 -9.64 -7.87 5.55
N GLU A 393 -8.76 -8.26 6.50
CA GLU A 393 -8.34 -9.65 6.58
C GLU A 393 -9.45 -10.55 7.09
N ASN A 394 -10.07 -10.18 8.21
CA ASN A 394 -11.09 -11.00 8.87
C ASN A 394 -12.45 -10.31 8.72
N LEU A 395 -13.38 -10.90 8.01
CA LEU A 395 -14.69 -10.31 7.76
C LEU A 395 -15.83 -11.11 8.34
N LEU A 396 -16.88 -10.40 8.75
CA LEU A 396 -18.20 -10.98 8.90
C LEU A 396 -18.86 -11.03 7.52
N PRO A 397 -19.47 -12.16 7.11
CA PRO A 397 -20.13 -12.26 5.79
C PRO A 397 -21.15 -11.14 5.53
N ALA A 398 -21.88 -10.70 6.56
CA ALA A 398 -22.87 -9.63 6.46
C ALA A 398 -22.27 -8.25 6.11
N ASP A 399 -21.00 -8.03 6.40
CA ASP A 399 -20.35 -6.74 6.14
C ASP A 399 -19.94 -6.57 4.67
N ILE A 400 -19.84 -7.66 3.89
CA ILE A 400 -19.50 -7.59 2.46
C ILE A 400 -20.57 -6.81 1.68
N GLU A 401 -21.85 -7.05 1.93
CA GLU A 401 -22.93 -6.31 1.31
C GLU A 401 -22.94 -4.83 1.72
N ARG A 402 -22.53 -4.54 2.96
CA ARG A 402 -22.41 -3.16 3.46
C ARG A 402 -21.32 -2.38 2.74
N LEU A 403 -20.16 -3.01 2.45
CA LEU A 403 -19.11 -2.38 1.65
C LEU A 403 -19.65 -1.87 0.31
N HIS A 404 -20.40 -2.70 -0.42
CA HIS A 404 -21.02 -2.31 -1.68
C HIS A 404 -22.06 -1.20 -1.49
N ARG A 405 -23.01 -1.38 -0.57
CA ARG A 405 -24.10 -0.44 -0.33
C ARG A 405 -23.59 0.95 0.09
N LEU A 406 -22.57 1.00 0.91
CA LEU A 406 -21.94 2.24 1.38
C LEU A 406 -20.86 2.76 0.42
N GLN A 407 -20.61 2.08 -0.71
CA GLN A 407 -19.57 2.44 -1.67
C GLN A 407 -18.19 2.60 -1.01
N ILE A 408 -17.88 1.78 -0.01
CA ILE A 408 -16.58 1.73 0.64
C ILE A 408 -15.64 0.89 -0.22
N VAL A 409 -14.45 1.40 -0.49
CA VAL A 409 -13.44 0.65 -1.24
C VAL A 409 -12.79 -0.39 -0.33
N ALA A 410 -12.70 -1.62 -0.81
CA ALA A 410 -11.93 -2.69 -0.19
C ALA A 410 -10.47 -2.61 -0.70
N SER A 411 -9.59 -2.05 0.10
CA SER A 411 -8.17 -1.95 -0.22
C SER A 411 -7.40 -3.09 0.45
N SER A 412 -6.91 -4.02 -0.35
CA SER A 412 -6.28 -5.23 0.13
C SER A 412 -4.86 -5.39 -0.42
N GLN A 413 -4.05 -6.20 0.27
CA GLN A 413 -2.67 -6.49 -0.08
C GLN A 413 -2.53 -7.98 -0.43
N PRO A 414 -2.54 -8.35 -1.72
CA PRO A 414 -2.47 -9.76 -2.11
C PRO A 414 -1.28 -10.52 -1.53
N GLY A 415 -0.13 -9.85 -1.39
CA GLY A 415 1.05 -10.45 -0.77
C GLY A 415 0.91 -10.81 0.71
N HIS A 416 -0.10 -10.27 1.42
CA HIS A 416 -0.34 -10.61 2.84
C HIS A 416 -0.94 -12.00 3.03
N ILE A 417 -1.61 -12.56 2.01
CA ILE A 417 -2.31 -13.86 2.09
C ILE A 417 -1.39 -14.97 2.60
N THR A 418 -0.11 -14.90 2.27
CA THR A 418 0.88 -15.96 2.55
C THR A 418 2.02 -15.53 3.46
N LEU A 419 1.93 -14.34 4.08
CA LEU A 419 2.97 -13.85 5.00
C LEU A 419 3.17 -14.76 6.22
N ASP A 420 2.10 -15.37 6.73
CA ASP A 420 2.13 -16.33 7.84
C ASP A 420 1.33 -17.59 7.46
N PRO A 421 1.95 -18.53 6.72
CA PRO A 421 1.29 -19.78 6.33
C PRO A 421 0.80 -20.55 7.57
N GLY A 422 -0.51 -20.88 7.58
CA GLY A 422 -1.16 -21.52 8.72
C GLY A 422 -1.50 -20.57 9.88
N GLY A 423 -1.08 -19.31 9.83
CA GLY A 423 -1.45 -18.29 10.81
C GLY A 423 -2.95 -18.10 10.96
N PRO A 424 -3.69 -17.92 9.86
CA PRO A 424 -5.13 -17.76 9.91
C PRO A 424 -5.87 -18.90 10.62
N GLU A 425 -5.56 -20.14 10.29
CA GLU A 425 -6.19 -21.31 10.93
C GLU A 425 -5.78 -21.44 12.40
N ARG A 426 -4.53 -21.14 12.74
CA ARG A 426 -4.03 -21.15 14.12
C ARG A 426 -4.73 -20.09 14.97
N ASP A 427 -4.87 -18.87 14.44
CA ASP A 427 -5.31 -17.70 15.20
C ASP A 427 -6.85 -17.62 15.26
N LEU A 428 -7.54 -17.98 14.18
CA LEU A 428 -9.00 -17.87 14.04
C LEU A 428 -9.72 -19.22 14.05
N GLY A 429 -9.02 -20.30 13.77
CA GLY A 429 -9.60 -21.60 13.49
C GLY A 429 -10.11 -21.73 12.03
N PRO A 430 -10.41 -22.97 11.61
CA PRO A 430 -10.68 -23.28 10.19
C PRO A 430 -11.96 -22.66 9.63
N ASP A 431 -12.95 -22.35 10.46
CA ASP A 431 -14.22 -21.81 9.97
C ASP A 431 -14.14 -20.30 9.70
N ARG A 432 -13.50 -19.51 10.58
CA ARG A 432 -13.36 -18.06 10.40
C ARG A 432 -12.34 -17.70 9.31
N SER A 433 -11.29 -18.51 9.14
CA SER A 433 -10.28 -18.26 8.11
C SER A 433 -10.78 -18.43 6.67
N ARG A 434 -11.93 -19.10 6.46
CA ARG A 434 -12.49 -19.36 5.11
C ARG A 434 -12.97 -18.13 4.35
N ILE A 435 -13.14 -17.00 5.01
CA ILE A 435 -13.65 -15.75 4.41
C ILE A 435 -12.64 -14.61 4.47
N MET A 436 -11.36 -14.94 4.57
CA MET A 436 -10.28 -13.94 4.56
C MET A 436 -9.90 -13.55 3.12
N TRP A 437 -9.70 -12.24 2.90
CA TRP A 437 -9.37 -11.67 1.58
C TRP A 437 -10.24 -12.22 0.45
N PRO A 438 -11.57 -12.03 0.48
CA PRO A 438 -12.50 -12.71 -0.41
C PRO A 438 -12.66 -11.98 -1.75
N PHE A 439 -11.60 -11.90 -2.57
CA PHE A 439 -11.54 -11.10 -3.79
C PHE A 439 -12.61 -11.48 -4.82
N ALA A 440 -12.82 -12.79 -5.04
CA ALA A 440 -13.86 -13.25 -5.98
C ALA A 440 -15.27 -12.95 -5.44
N THR A 441 -15.47 -13.07 -4.13
CA THR A 441 -16.74 -12.72 -3.48
C THR A 441 -17.00 -11.22 -3.54
N TYR A 442 -15.99 -10.36 -3.31
CA TYR A 442 -16.11 -8.91 -3.52
C TYR A 442 -16.56 -8.58 -4.94
N ALA A 443 -15.91 -9.19 -5.95
CA ALA A 443 -16.28 -8.95 -7.35
C ALA A 443 -17.72 -9.37 -7.65
N LYS A 444 -18.20 -10.50 -7.11
CA LYS A 444 -19.59 -10.98 -7.27
C LYS A 444 -20.60 -10.07 -6.58
N CYS A 445 -20.24 -9.48 -5.44
CA CYS A 445 -21.08 -8.56 -4.69
C CYS A 445 -20.98 -7.11 -5.20
N GLY A 446 -20.14 -6.82 -6.22
CA GLY A 446 -19.98 -5.48 -6.78
C GLY A 446 -19.22 -4.52 -5.85
N VAL A 447 -18.42 -5.04 -4.92
CA VAL A 447 -17.55 -4.23 -4.06
C VAL A 447 -16.39 -3.68 -4.89
N GLU A 448 -16.16 -2.38 -4.84
CA GLU A 448 -14.99 -1.75 -5.45
C GLU A 448 -13.73 -2.17 -4.70
N GLN A 449 -12.72 -2.64 -5.44
CA GLN A 449 -11.49 -3.16 -4.88
C GLN A 449 -10.29 -2.34 -5.36
N ALA A 450 -9.25 -2.24 -4.52
CA ALA A 450 -7.95 -1.71 -4.89
C ALA A 450 -6.84 -2.57 -4.28
N PHE A 451 -5.72 -2.74 -5.01
CA PHE A 451 -4.57 -3.48 -4.50
C PHE A 451 -3.42 -2.54 -4.14
N GLY A 452 -2.73 -2.88 -3.07
CA GLY A 452 -1.50 -2.24 -2.62
C GLY A 452 -0.50 -3.26 -2.11
N THR A 453 0.71 -2.81 -1.83
CA THR A 453 1.77 -3.67 -1.29
C THR A 453 1.90 -3.59 0.21
N ASP A 454 1.44 -2.49 0.81
CA ASP A 454 1.77 -2.13 2.19
C ASP A 454 3.29 -2.08 2.42
N SER A 455 4.04 -1.75 1.35
CA SER A 455 5.50 -1.71 1.44
C SER A 455 5.95 -0.79 2.59
N PRO A 456 6.90 -1.21 3.41
CA PRO A 456 7.85 -2.32 3.22
C PRO A 456 7.41 -3.69 3.77
N ILE A 457 6.15 -3.89 4.14
CA ILE A 457 5.65 -5.20 4.64
C ILE A 457 5.80 -6.27 3.56
N THR A 458 5.43 -5.93 2.33
CA THR A 458 5.81 -6.69 1.13
C THR A 458 6.56 -5.76 0.15
N ALA A 459 7.35 -6.34 -0.74
CA ALA A 459 8.09 -5.55 -1.73
C ALA A 459 7.13 -4.87 -2.72
N PRO A 460 7.44 -3.63 -3.19
CA PRO A 460 6.63 -2.95 -4.19
C PRO A 460 6.94 -3.51 -5.60
N ASN A 461 6.60 -4.80 -5.80
CA ASN A 461 6.78 -5.55 -7.03
C ASN A 461 5.40 -5.87 -7.63
N SER A 462 5.09 -5.27 -8.77
CA SER A 462 3.76 -5.40 -9.38
C SER A 462 3.45 -6.82 -9.84
N MET A 463 4.46 -7.57 -10.29
CA MET A 463 4.25 -8.95 -10.72
C MET A 463 3.97 -9.88 -9.54
N ASP A 464 4.59 -9.65 -8.38
CA ASP A 464 4.30 -10.40 -7.14
C ASP A 464 2.87 -10.11 -6.65
N VAL A 465 2.41 -8.85 -6.72
CA VAL A 465 1.02 -8.48 -6.37
C VAL A 465 0.02 -9.22 -7.28
N LEU A 466 0.25 -9.19 -8.60
CA LEU A 466 -0.62 -9.88 -9.56
C LEU A 466 -0.57 -11.38 -9.40
N TYR A 467 0.62 -11.96 -9.20
CA TYR A 467 0.81 -13.38 -8.94
C TYR A 467 0.02 -13.82 -7.70
N ALA A 468 0.22 -13.16 -6.58
CA ALA A 468 -0.48 -13.49 -5.33
C ALA A 468 -2.00 -13.34 -5.44
N ALA A 469 -2.50 -12.32 -6.16
CA ALA A 469 -3.94 -12.14 -6.37
C ALA A 469 -4.57 -13.26 -7.21
N VAL A 470 -3.86 -13.73 -8.24
CA VAL A 470 -4.35 -14.72 -9.20
C VAL A 470 -4.18 -16.16 -8.70
N THR A 471 -3.02 -16.47 -8.10
CA THR A 471 -2.69 -17.83 -7.64
C THR A 471 -3.06 -18.08 -6.19
N ARG A 472 -3.03 -17.04 -5.35
CA ARG A 472 -3.10 -17.09 -3.87
C ARG A 472 -1.99 -17.95 -3.27
N GLN A 473 -0.83 -17.91 -3.91
CA GLN A 473 0.41 -18.54 -3.47
C GLN A 473 1.43 -17.49 -3.05
N ASP A 474 2.36 -17.90 -2.22
CA ASP A 474 3.50 -17.06 -1.85
C ASP A 474 4.41 -16.83 -3.07
N PRO A 475 4.76 -15.57 -3.37
CA PRO A 475 5.56 -15.24 -4.56
C PRO A 475 6.98 -15.83 -4.56
N PHE A 476 7.50 -16.27 -3.42
CA PHE A 476 8.87 -16.79 -3.29
C PHE A 476 8.92 -18.32 -3.20
N THR A 477 7.95 -18.92 -2.50
CA THR A 477 7.93 -20.37 -2.27
C THR A 477 6.97 -21.10 -3.19
N HIS A 478 6.04 -20.40 -3.84
CA HIS A 478 4.95 -20.91 -4.66
C HIS A 478 4.00 -21.87 -3.90
N GLU A 479 3.97 -21.72 -2.59
CA GLU A 479 3.10 -22.51 -1.69
C GLU A 479 1.93 -21.65 -1.17
N PRO A 480 0.83 -22.29 -0.73
CA PRO A 480 0.54 -23.71 -0.86
C PRO A 480 0.16 -24.08 -2.30
N ALA A 481 0.53 -25.31 -2.71
CA ALA A 481 0.18 -25.82 -4.03
C ALA A 481 -1.33 -25.69 -4.29
N GLY A 482 -1.69 -25.06 -5.41
CA GLY A 482 -3.09 -24.76 -5.72
C GLY A 482 -3.64 -23.51 -5.01
N GLY A 483 -2.86 -22.79 -4.24
CA GLY A 483 -3.21 -21.53 -3.55
C GLY A 483 -4.08 -21.69 -2.32
N TRP A 484 -3.94 -20.79 -1.38
CA TRP A 484 -4.78 -20.74 -0.18
C TRP A 484 -6.17 -20.18 -0.50
N LEU A 485 -7.26 -20.85 -0.08
CA LEU A 485 -8.65 -20.52 -0.44
C LEU A 485 -8.83 -20.32 -1.96
N PRO A 486 -8.65 -21.34 -2.79
CA PRO A 486 -8.65 -21.22 -4.26
C PRO A 486 -9.99 -20.75 -4.85
N SER A 487 -11.09 -20.83 -4.10
CA SER A 487 -12.41 -20.29 -4.48
C SER A 487 -12.41 -18.74 -4.57
N GLU A 488 -11.48 -18.08 -3.92
CA GLU A 488 -11.35 -16.63 -3.90
C GLU A 488 -10.31 -16.11 -4.91
N ARG A 489 -9.79 -16.96 -5.79
CA ARG A 489 -8.96 -16.54 -6.92
C ARG A 489 -9.75 -15.68 -7.88
N ILE A 490 -9.06 -14.73 -8.50
CA ILE A 490 -9.59 -13.91 -9.59
C ILE A 490 -8.74 -14.08 -10.84
N GLY A 491 -9.29 -13.78 -11.99
CA GLY A 491 -8.55 -13.82 -13.25
C GLY A 491 -7.59 -12.64 -13.40
N THR A 492 -6.55 -12.81 -14.22
CA THR A 492 -5.51 -11.78 -14.44
C THR A 492 -6.09 -10.44 -14.93
N ALA A 493 -7.11 -10.47 -15.80
CA ALA A 493 -7.77 -9.25 -16.28
C ALA A 493 -8.48 -8.49 -15.15
N ASP A 494 -9.08 -9.20 -14.19
CA ASP A 494 -9.70 -8.57 -13.02
C ASP A 494 -8.62 -8.03 -12.06
N ALA A 495 -7.54 -8.80 -11.82
CA ALA A 495 -6.42 -8.34 -11.00
C ALA A 495 -5.76 -7.07 -11.58
N LEU A 496 -5.53 -7.02 -12.91
CA LEU A 496 -5.04 -5.84 -13.61
C LEU A 496 -5.96 -4.63 -13.41
N ARG A 497 -7.28 -4.83 -13.56
CA ARG A 497 -8.25 -3.74 -13.36
C ARG A 497 -8.26 -3.23 -11.94
N ILE A 498 -8.18 -4.10 -10.94
CA ILE A 498 -8.12 -3.74 -9.53
C ILE A 498 -6.84 -2.96 -9.23
N TYR A 499 -5.71 -3.37 -9.83
CA TYR A 499 -4.39 -2.75 -9.61
C TYR A 499 -4.13 -1.51 -10.50
N THR A 500 -5.09 -1.10 -11.31
CA THR A 500 -5.04 0.12 -12.16
C THR A 500 -6.26 1.02 -11.89
N ALA A 501 -7.40 0.71 -12.48
CA ALA A 501 -8.64 1.48 -12.34
C ALA A 501 -9.21 1.46 -10.91
N GLY A 502 -9.04 0.35 -10.18
CA GLY A 502 -9.45 0.25 -8.77
C GLY A 502 -8.67 1.18 -7.86
N GLY A 503 -7.34 1.26 -8.03
CA GLY A 503 -6.51 2.24 -7.33
C GLY A 503 -6.93 3.69 -7.64
N ALA A 504 -7.23 3.99 -8.91
CA ALA A 504 -7.74 5.30 -9.33
C ALA A 504 -9.11 5.62 -8.68
N ALA A 505 -9.99 4.62 -8.57
CA ALA A 505 -11.29 4.78 -7.90
C ALA A 505 -11.12 5.08 -6.40
N ALA A 506 -10.18 4.40 -5.73
CA ALA A 506 -9.91 4.60 -4.31
C ALA A 506 -9.45 6.03 -3.98
N VAL A 507 -8.76 6.69 -4.90
CA VAL A 507 -8.35 8.11 -4.74
C VAL A 507 -9.34 9.11 -5.33
N GLY A 508 -10.51 8.65 -5.82
CA GLY A 508 -11.55 9.51 -6.39
C GLY A 508 -11.23 10.06 -7.79
N ARG A 509 -10.31 9.41 -8.53
CA ARG A 509 -9.84 9.86 -9.86
C ARG A 509 -10.16 8.86 -10.98
N ALA A 510 -11.21 8.07 -10.82
CA ALA A 510 -11.63 7.05 -11.79
C ALA A 510 -11.98 7.63 -13.19
N ASP A 511 -12.28 8.93 -13.28
CA ASP A 511 -12.65 9.61 -14.52
C ASP A 511 -11.43 10.09 -15.33
N GLU A 512 -10.23 10.04 -14.74
CA GLU A 512 -9.02 10.56 -15.41
C GLU A 512 -7.77 9.68 -15.25
N LEU A 513 -7.81 8.62 -14.44
CA LEU A 513 -6.67 7.79 -14.11
C LEU A 513 -7.02 6.29 -14.18
N GLY A 514 -6.02 5.44 -14.45
CA GLY A 514 -6.16 3.99 -14.41
C GLY A 514 -6.77 3.34 -15.66
N ARG A 515 -6.95 4.10 -16.75
CA ARG A 515 -7.48 3.58 -18.03
C ARG A 515 -6.75 4.18 -19.24
N ILE A 516 -6.75 3.42 -20.35
CA ILE A 516 -6.32 3.93 -21.65
C ILE A 516 -7.56 4.34 -22.44
N ALA A 517 -7.96 5.61 -22.32
CA ALA A 517 -9.14 6.16 -22.98
C ALA A 517 -8.96 7.68 -23.23
N PRO A 518 -9.65 8.27 -24.21
CA PRO A 518 -9.61 9.72 -24.43
C PRO A 518 -10.04 10.50 -23.18
N GLY A 519 -9.28 11.54 -22.85
CA GLY A 519 -9.47 12.38 -21.65
C GLY A 519 -8.68 11.89 -20.43
N TYR A 520 -8.22 10.63 -20.41
CA TYR A 520 -7.44 10.08 -19.31
C TYR A 520 -5.99 10.55 -19.37
N LEU A 521 -5.36 10.58 -18.20
CA LEU A 521 -3.93 10.85 -18.07
C LEU A 521 -3.13 9.73 -18.76
N ALA A 522 -2.08 10.11 -19.46
CA ALA A 522 -1.25 9.19 -20.24
C ALA A 522 -0.22 8.48 -19.34
N ASP A 523 -0.74 7.72 -18.35
CA ASP A 523 0.01 6.85 -17.46
C ASP A 523 -0.18 5.41 -17.95
N PHE A 524 0.86 4.82 -18.51
CA PHE A 524 0.78 3.47 -19.05
C PHE A 524 2.12 2.76 -19.00
N VAL A 525 2.07 1.45 -19.07
CA VAL A 525 3.25 0.57 -19.09
C VAL A 525 3.23 -0.33 -20.32
N VAL A 526 4.42 -0.70 -20.73
CA VAL A 526 4.67 -1.67 -21.80
C VAL A 526 5.37 -2.87 -21.21
N LEU A 527 4.81 -4.06 -21.41
CA LEU A 527 5.33 -5.32 -20.92
C LEU A 527 5.80 -6.18 -22.07
N ASP A 528 6.77 -7.07 -21.82
CA ASP A 528 7.36 -7.94 -22.85
C ASP A 528 6.42 -9.03 -23.33
N ARG A 529 5.41 -9.42 -22.55
CA ARG A 529 4.39 -10.43 -22.90
C ARG A 529 3.01 -10.07 -22.37
N ASP A 530 2.00 -10.74 -22.91
CA ASP A 530 0.58 -10.54 -22.55
C ASP A 530 0.27 -11.23 -21.23
N LEU A 531 0.03 -10.45 -20.18
CA LEU A 531 -0.34 -10.94 -18.85
C LEU A 531 -1.65 -11.74 -18.83
N THR A 532 -2.60 -11.41 -19.72
CA THR A 532 -3.91 -12.08 -19.72
C THR A 532 -3.86 -13.45 -20.40
N ALA A 533 -2.83 -13.72 -21.18
CA ALA A 533 -2.62 -14.96 -21.92
C ALA A 533 -1.51 -15.84 -21.35
N CYS A 534 -0.69 -15.35 -20.40
CA CYS A 534 0.34 -16.18 -19.78
C CYS A 534 -0.24 -17.11 -18.72
N ASP A 535 0.45 -18.22 -18.46
CA ASP A 535 0.14 -19.07 -17.31
C ASP A 535 0.30 -18.22 -16.04
N PRO A 536 -0.63 -18.32 -15.07
CA PRO A 536 -0.48 -17.64 -13.79
C PRO A 536 0.88 -17.85 -13.09
N GLU A 537 1.46 -19.03 -13.22
CA GLU A 537 2.79 -19.35 -12.67
C GLU A 537 3.95 -18.59 -13.35
N GLU A 538 3.72 -18.03 -14.55
CA GLU A 538 4.70 -17.25 -15.31
C GLU A 538 4.55 -15.73 -15.14
N ILE A 539 3.57 -15.26 -14.36
CA ILE A 539 3.32 -13.81 -14.18
C ILE A 539 4.58 -13.09 -13.71
N GLN A 540 5.34 -13.70 -12.80
CA GLN A 540 6.57 -13.11 -12.24
C GLN A 540 7.72 -12.97 -13.24
N ASP A 541 7.69 -13.73 -14.35
CA ASP A 541 8.69 -13.65 -15.41
C ASP A 541 8.46 -12.47 -16.36
N VAL A 542 7.29 -11.83 -16.30
CA VAL A 542 6.94 -10.69 -17.14
C VAL A 542 7.79 -9.48 -16.77
N LYS A 543 8.35 -8.81 -17.80
CA LYS A 543 9.25 -7.67 -17.62
C LYS A 543 8.65 -6.39 -18.17
N VAL A 544 8.80 -5.33 -17.38
CA VAL A 544 8.47 -3.97 -17.81
C VAL A 544 9.53 -3.49 -18.82
N GLN A 545 9.07 -3.00 -19.97
CA GLN A 545 9.92 -2.49 -21.06
C GLN A 545 9.93 -0.97 -21.12
N ALA A 546 8.86 -0.35 -20.69
CA ALA A 546 8.74 1.10 -20.61
C ALA A 546 7.60 1.49 -19.64
N THR A 547 7.79 2.59 -18.95
CA THR A 547 6.82 3.19 -18.04
C THR A 547 6.64 4.66 -18.38
N TYR A 548 5.40 5.11 -18.48
CA TYR A 548 5.05 6.48 -18.83
C TYR A 548 4.17 7.09 -17.73
N VAL A 549 4.46 8.33 -17.34
CA VAL A 549 3.66 9.12 -16.42
C VAL A 549 3.40 10.48 -17.04
N GLY A 550 2.13 10.87 -17.18
CA GLY A 550 1.74 12.10 -17.83
C GLY A 550 2.32 12.23 -19.23
N GLY A 551 2.28 11.16 -20.01
CA GLY A 551 2.82 11.12 -21.37
C GLY A 551 4.36 11.12 -21.48
N ARG A 552 5.06 11.27 -20.36
CA ARG A 552 6.53 11.28 -20.34
C ARG A 552 7.09 9.91 -19.99
N ARG A 553 7.99 9.41 -20.81
CA ARG A 553 8.70 8.16 -20.50
C ARG A 553 9.65 8.37 -19.33
N ILE A 554 9.55 7.50 -18.32
CA ILE A 554 10.36 7.52 -17.07
C ILE A 554 11.25 6.28 -16.94
N LEU A 555 10.97 5.21 -17.69
CA LEU A 555 11.78 4.01 -17.87
C LEU A 555 11.99 3.72 -19.34
#